data_5582d843cf486e0b112431732adc9722
#
_entry.id   5582d843cf486e0b112431732adc9722
#
_cell.length_a   1.000
_cell.length_b   1.000
_cell.length_c   1.000
_cell.angle_alpha   90.00
_cell.angle_beta   90.00
_cell.angle_gamma   90.00
#
_symmetry.space_group_name_H-M   'P 1'
#
loop_
_entity.id
_entity.type
_entity.pdbx_description
1 polymer ?
#
loop_
_entity_poly.entity_id
_entity_poly.type
_entity_poly.pdbx_seq_one_letter_code
_entity_poly.pdbx_strand_id
1 'polypeptide(L)'
;KSEYILANLKSTYPYLAWDNFENVQIYESELENSEDVAMYLKSKNIIIVNKPVFTKTDYITQYNCILHELAHSLTLSDNSILSGGFNEPVAEFMAYKVCENQSIDFEFSYKDVSTLYMLISNAYGDDELIYDFYNGLLIENLNQITDNNANQLASILYFLEHPTKRQELPFSYDYLIMMAQD
;
A
#
# COMPACT_ATOMS: atom_id res chain seq x y z
N LYS A 1 1.35 17.87 12.70
CA LYS A 1 2.05 16.58 12.46
C LYS A 1 1.74 16.02 11.06
N SER A 2 0.48 16.00 10.64
CA SER A 2 0.06 15.50 9.31
C SER A 2 0.69 16.28 8.14
N GLU A 3 0.82 17.58 8.25
CA GLU A 3 1.46 18.43 7.22
C GLU A 3 2.92 18.05 6.98
N TYR A 4 3.67 17.70 8.03
CA TYR A 4 5.05 17.24 7.92
C TYR A 4 5.13 15.89 7.21
N ILE A 5 4.26 14.95 7.55
CA ILE A 5 4.19 13.63 6.92
C ILE A 5 3.84 13.77 5.43
N LEU A 6 2.86 14.60 5.11
CA LEU A 6 2.49 14.87 3.72
C LEU A 6 3.63 15.54 2.93
N ALA A 7 4.38 16.46 3.56
CA ALA A 7 5.53 17.08 2.93
C ALA A 7 6.62 16.05 2.59
N ASN A 8 6.86 15.07 3.45
CA ASN A 8 7.81 14.00 3.20
C ASN A 8 7.37 13.09 2.05
N LEU A 9 6.09 12.71 1.99
CA LEU A 9 5.53 11.99 0.85
C LEU A 9 5.72 12.77 -0.46
N LYS A 10 5.34 14.04 -0.48
CA LYS A 10 5.49 14.91 -1.66
C LYS A 10 6.94 15.05 -2.12
N SER A 11 7.89 15.13 -1.18
CA SER A 11 9.32 15.24 -1.51
C SER A 11 9.89 13.92 -2.05
N THR A 12 9.37 12.78 -1.61
CA THR A 12 9.80 11.45 -2.08
C THR A 12 9.20 11.14 -3.46
N TYR A 13 7.96 11.54 -3.71
CA TYR A 13 7.22 11.24 -4.94
C TYR A 13 6.70 12.51 -5.63
N PRO A 14 7.59 13.41 -6.08
CA PRO A 14 7.19 14.72 -6.63
C PRO A 14 6.43 14.62 -7.96
N TYR A 15 6.46 13.46 -8.62
CA TYR A 15 5.83 13.19 -9.91
C TYR A 15 4.35 12.78 -9.80
N LEU A 16 3.83 12.56 -8.58
CA LEU A 16 2.42 12.21 -8.39
C LEU A 16 1.54 13.47 -8.43
N ALA A 17 0.28 13.28 -8.86
CA ALA A 17 -0.72 14.35 -8.96
C ALA A 17 -1.28 14.74 -7.58
N TRP A 18 -0.57 15.59 -6.86
CA TRP A 18 -0.86 15.97 -5.48
C TRP A 18 -2.10 16.87 -5.30
N ASP A 19 -2.56 17.55 -6.35
CA ASP A 19 -3.71 18.45 -6.31
C ASP A 19 -5.01 17.76 -5.88
N ASN A 20 -5.07 16.44 -6.04
CA ASN A 20 -6.21 15.63 -5.62
C ASN A 20 -6.25 15.31 -4.11
N PHE A 21 -5.20 15.67 -3.37
CA PHE A 21 -5.01 15.29 -1.95
C PHE A 21 -5.21 16.40 -0.94
N GLU A 22 -5.48 17.61 -1.39
CA GLU A 22 -5.51 18.81 -0.54
C GLU A 22 -6.56 18.75 0.59
N ASN A 23 -7.42 17.72 0.63
CA ASN A 23 -8.56 17.67 1.54
C ASN A 23 -8.67 16.41 2.40
N VAL A 24 -7.58 15.60 2.55
CA VAL A 24 -7.62 14.47 3.49
C VAL A 24 -7.68 15.01 4.92
N GLN A 25 -8.74 14.65 5.63
CA GLN A 25 -8.91 15.02 7.04
C GLN A 25 -8.63 13.82 7.93
N ILE A 26 -8.00 14.05 9.07
CA ILE A 26 -7.68 12.99 10.06
C ILE A 26 -8.56 13.22 11.29
N TYR A 27 -9.32 12.19 11.66
CA TYR A 27 -10.20 12.16 12.81
C TYR A 27 -9.77 11.09 13.81
N GLU A 28 -9.86 11.42 15.10
CA GLU A 28 -9.77 10.43 16.16
C GLU A 28 -11.16 9.86 16.45
N SER A 29 -11.27 8.54 16.53
CA SER A 29 -12.49 7.84 16.93
C SER A 29 -12.15 6.58 17.70
N GLU A 30 -13.13 5.96 18.30
CA GLU A 30 -13.10 4.59 18.79
C GLU A 30 -13.67 3.69 17.70
N LEU A 31 -12.86 2.74 17.19
CA LEU A 31 -13.33 1.72 16.27
C LEU A 31 -13.68 0.48 17.10
N GLU A 32 -14.99 0.25 17.31
CA GLU A 32 -15.45 -0.87 18.07
C GLU A 32 -15.02 -2.20 17.41
N ASN A 33 -14.45 -3.09 18.22
CA ASN A 33 -13.99 -4.43 17.80
C ASN A 33 -12.92 -4.45 16.69
N SER A 34 -12.17 -3.36 16.49
CA SER A 34 -11.04 -3.31 15.57
C SER A 34 -9.72 -3.17 16.32
N GLU A 35 -8.73 -3.95 15.90
CA GLU A 35 -7.33 -3.83 16.34
C GLU A 35 -6.53 -2.89 15.43
N ASP A 36 -7.13 -2.37 14.37
CA ASP A 36 -6.48 -1.46 13.44
C ASP A 36 -6.10 -0.16 14.15
N VAL A 37 -4.90 0.32 13.86
CA VAL A 37 -4.35 1.55 14.44
C VAL A 37 -4.99 2.78 13.79
N ALA A 38 -5.16 2.73 12.47
CA ALA A 38 -5.89 3.71 11.67
C ALA A 38 -6.49 3.04 10.43
N MET A 39 -7.37 3.76 9.72
CA MET A 39 -7.92 3.31 8.43
C MET A 39 -8.28 4.51 7.55
N TYR A 40 -8.06 4.39 6.25
CA TYR A 40 -8.53 5.36 5.27
C TYR A 40 -9.93 5.01 4.76
N LEU A 41 -10.87 5.93 4.86
CA LEU A 41 -12.21 5.82 4.30
C LEU A 41 -12.31 6.60 2.98
N LYS A 42 -12.12 5.90 1.88
CA LYS A 42 -12.14 6.46 0.52
C LYS A 42 -13.42 7.25 0.21
N SER A 43 -14.58 6.71 0.60
CA SER A 43 -15.89 7.35 0.32
C SER A 43 -16.07 8.73 0.94
N LYS A 44 -15.26 9.08 1.96
CA LYS A 44 -15.31 10.35 2.68
C LYS A 44 -14.01 11.14 2.57
N ASN A 45 -12.97 10.57 1.99
CA ASN A 45 -11.61 11.10 1.95
C ASN A 45 -11.09 11.48 3.35
N ILE A 46 -11.26 10.57 4.31
CA ILE A 46 -10.82 10.77 5.69
C ILE A 46 -9.98 9.61 6.19
N ILE A 47 -9.03 9.89 7.07
CA ILE A 47 -8.33 8.90 7.86
C ILE A 47 -8.95 8.89 9.25
N ILE A 48 -9.36 7.73 9.73
CA ILE A 48 -9.83 7.53 11.11
C ILE A 48 -8.71 6.88 11.90
N VAL A 49 -8.27 7.55 12.94
CA VAL A 49 -7.31 7.02 13.91
C VAL A 49 -8.08 6.36 15.05
N ASN A 50 -7.83 5.08 15.30
CA ASN A 50 -8.42 4.32 16.40
C ASN A 50 -7.74 4.72 17.71
N LYS A 51 -8.26 5.74 18.37
CA LYS A 51 -7.63 6.39 19.54
C LYS A 51 -7.17 5.40 20.62
N PRO A 52 -7.98 4.41 21.06
CA PRO A 52 -7.56 3.46 22.10
C PRO A 52 -6.36 2.59 21.72
N VAL A 53 -6.22 2.27 20.44
CA VAL A 53 -5.09 1.47 19.90
C VAL A 53 -3.90 2.40 19.65
N PHE A 54 -4.10 3.47 18.91
CA PHE A 54 -3.07 4.43 18.51
C PHE A 54 -2.29 4.99 19.70
N THR A 55 -2.96 5.31 20.81
CA THR A 55 -2.30 5.86 22.01
C THR A 55 -1.43 4.84 22.75
N LYS A 56 -1.58 3.55 22.45
CA LYS A 56 -0.76 2.47 23.05
C LYS A 56 0.45 2.12 22.19
N THR A 57 0.51 2.57 20.95
CA THR A 57 1.64 2.33 20.06
C THR A 57 2.71 3.40 20.25
N ASP A 58 3.95 3.06 19.92
CA ASP A 58 5.07 4.01 19.93
C ASP A 58 4.96 5.02 18.78
N TYR A 59 5.80 6.04 18.82
CA TYR A 59 5.80 7.13 17.84
C TYR A 59 6.11 6.64 16.41
N ILE A 60 7.01 5.68 16.25
CA ILE A 60 7.42 5.15 14.94
C ILE A 60 6.25 4.41 14.30
N THR A 61 5.58 3.54 15.05
CA THR A 61 4.37 2.85 14.61
C THR A 61 3.26 3.82 14.23
N GLN A 62 3.03 4.86 15.05
CA GLN A 62 2.06 5.91 14.73
C GLN A 62 2.39 6.63 13.43
N TYR A 63 3.66 6.97 13.24
CA TYR A 63 4.14 7.66 12.04
C TYR A 63 3.95 6.79 10.79
N ASN A 64 4.39 5.53 10.84
CA ASN A 64 4.29 4.57 9.74
C ASN A 64 2.84 4.32 9.35
N CYS A 65 1.95 4.16 10.33
CA CYS A 65 0.54 3.94 10.09
C CYS A 65 -0.11 5.14 9.38
N ILE A 66 0.15 6.37 9.82
CA ILE A 66 -0.40 7.56 9.15
C ILE A 66 0.17 7.73 7.74
N LEU A 67 1.45 7.41 7.51
CA LEU A 67 2.04 7.40 6.16
C LEU A 67 1.32 6.41 5.24
N HIS A 68 1.09 5.19 5.71
CA HIS A 68 0.41 4.13 4.99
C HIS A 68 -1.01 4.56 4.59
N GLU A 69 -1.80 5.08 5.54
CA GLU A 69 -3.16 5.56 5.25
C GLU A 69 -3.19 6.76 4.30
N LEU A 70 -2.20 7.66 4.41
CA LEU A 70 -2.04 8.74 3.45
C LEU A 70 -1.70 8.21 2.05
N ALA A 71 -0.87 7.17 1.92
CA ALA A 71 -0.60 6.54 0.64
C ALA A 71 -1.88 5.98 -0.01
N HIS A 72 -2.77 5.36 0.76
CA HIS A 72 -4.09 4.95 0.26
C HIS A 72 -4.92 6.12 -0.26
N SER A 73 -4.82 7.28 0.37
CA SER A 73 -5.57 8.47 -0.08
C SER A 73 -5.15 8.98 -1.45
N LEU A 74 -3.95 8.60 -1.90
CA LEU A 74 -3.41 8.95 -3.22
C LEU A 74 -4.10 8.22 -4.38
N THR A 75 -4.82 7.13 -4.12
CA THR A 75 -5.45 6.31 -5.16
C THR A 75 -6.64 7.00 -5.82
N LEU A 76 -6.44 7.49 -7.05
CA LEU A 76 -7.50 8.09 -7.86
C LEU A 76 -8.43 7.04 -8.48
N SER A 77 -7.92 5.83 -8.72
CA SER A 77 -8.68 4.79 -9.42
C SER A 77 -9.80 4.22 -8.55
N ASP A 78 -10.97 4.04 -9.13
CA ASP A 78 -11.96 3.13 -8.60
C ASP A 78 -11.30 1.77 -8.40
N ASN A 79 -11.38 1.25 -7.17
CA ASN A 79 -10.86 -0.06 -6.82
C ASN A 79 -11.54 -1.12 -7.70
N SER A 80 -11.06 -1.26 -8.92
CA SER A 80 -11.34 -2.50 -9.64
C SER A 80 -10.69 -3.62 -8.86
N ILE A 81 -11.33 -4.76 -8.77
CA ILE A 81 -10.79 -5.99 -8.16
C ILE A 81 -9.36 -6.28 -8.66
N LEU A 82 -9.03 -5.83 -9.86
CA LEU A 82 -7.75 -6.01 -10.52
C LEU A 82 -6.60 -5.18 -9.93
N SER A 83 -6.89 -4.01 -9.37
CA SER A 83 -5.87 -3.21 -8.66
C SER A 83 -5.86 -3.49 -7.15
N GLY A 84 -6.87 -4.20 -6.62
CA GLY A 84 -7.04 -4.45 -5.19
C GLY A 84 -5.83 -5.12 -4.55
N GLY A 85 -5.25 -6.11 -5.22
CA GLY A 85 -4.06 -6.82 -4.71
C GLY A 85 -2.79 -5.97 -4.63
N PHE A 86 -2.75 -4.80 -5.25
CA PHE A 86 -1.62 -3.87 -5.17
C PHE A 86 -1.85 -2.74 -4.15
N ASN A 87 -3.04 -2.55 -3.62
CA ASN A 87 -3.34 -1.43 -2.74
C ASN A 87 -2.48 -1.41 -1.47
N GLU A 88 -2.48 -2.50 -0.72
CA GLU A 88 -1.70 -2.60 0.53
C GLU A 88 -0.20 -2.61 0.25
N PRO A 89 0.34 -3.46 -0.66
CA PRO A 89 1.77 -3.47 -0.90
C PRO A 89 2.31 -2.14 -1.44
N VAL A 90 1.57 -1.43 -2.30
CA VAL A 90 1.99 -0.11 -2.78
C VAL A 90 1.99 0.92 -1.65
N ALA A 91 0.93 0.98 -0.82
CA ALA A 91 0.86 1.90 0.30
C ALA A 91 1.98 1.64 1.31
N GLU A 92 2.22 0.38 1.64
CA GLU A 92 3.26 -0.04 2.58
C GLU A 92 4.66 0.27 2.04
N PHE A 93 4.92 -0.02 0.76
CA PHE A 93 6.20 0.28 0.12
C PHE A 93 6.46 1.79 0.04
N MET A 94 5.45 2.59 -0.29
CA MET A 94 5.58 4.05 -0.26
C MET A 94 5.93 4.58 1.12
N ALA A 95 5.27 4.08 2.16
CA ALA A 95 5.57 4.43 3.53
C ALA A 95 7.01 4.02 3.91
N TYR A 96 7.43 2.81 3.53
CA TYR A 96 8.81 2.34 3.72
C TYR A 96 9.83 3.28 3.08
N LYS A 97 9.67 3.65 1.81
CA LYS A 97 10.60 4.54 1.10
C LYS A 97 10.70 5.93 1.73
N VAL A 98 9.59 6.48 2.22
CA VAL A 98 9.62 7.75 2.95
C VAL A 98 10.39 7.61 4.26
N CYS A 99 10.20 6.51 5.00
CA CYS A 99 10.94 6.24 6.24
C CYS A 99 12.42 6.04 5.97
N GLU A 100 12.78 5.26 4.93
CA GLU A 100 14.16 5.06 4.49
C GLU A 100 14.86 6.40 4.21
N ASN A 101 14.23 7.29 3.43
CA ASN A 101 14.76 8.62 3.12
C ASN A 101 14.95 9.51 4.36
N GLN A 102 14.18 9.29 5.41
CA GLN A 102 14.26 10.03 6.68
C GLN A 102 15.09 9.32 7.74
N SER A 103 15.67 8.15 7.44
CA SER A 103 16.38 7.29 8.39
C SER A 103 15.51 6.93 9.62
N ILE A 104 14.23 6.67 9.37
CA ILE A 104 13.25 6.20 10.35
C ILE A 104 13.07 4.69 10.16
N ASP A 105 13.06 3.94 11.27
CA ASP A 105 12.79 2.50 11.22
C ASP A 105 11.39 2.21 10.68
N PHE A 106 11.29 1.16 9.87
CA PHE A 106 10.05 0.69 9.31
C PHE A 106 9.89 -0.81 9.51
N GLU A 107 8.71 -1.24 9.92
CA GLU A 107 8.36 -2.65 10.02
C GLU A 107 7.17 -2.94 9.10
N PHE A 108 7.36 -3.88 8.17
CA PHE A 108 6.30 -4.32 7.25
C PHE A 108 5.24 -5.12 8.00
N SER A 109 3.98 -4.70 7.89
CA SER A 109 2.82 -5.39 8.45
C SER A 109 2.47 -6.63 7.62
N TYR A 110 2.63 -6.53 6.30
CA TYR A 110 2.31 -7.57 5.32
C TYR A 110 3.58 -8.19 4.71
N LYS A 111 4.43 -8.83 5.53
CA LYS A 111 5.78 -9.29 5.12
C LYS A 111 5.80 -10.12 3.84
N ASP A 112 4.87 -11.08 3.71
CA ASP A 112 4.81 -11.96 2.54
C ASP A 112 4.44 -11.20 1.27
N VAL A 113 3.45 -10.32 1.38
CA VAL A 113 2.96 -9.48 0.28
C VAL A 113 4.03 -8.47 -0.13
N SER A 114 4.68 -7.84 0.85
CA SER A 114 5.74 -6.85 0.63
C SER A 114 6.96 -7.49 -0.03
N THR A 115 7.31 -8.73 0.32
CA THR A 115 8.41 -9.46 -0.34
C THR A 115 8.11 -9.68 -1.81
N LEU A 116 6.92 -10.18 -2.14
CA LEU A 116 6.53 -10.39 -3.53
C LEU A 116 6.43 -9.07 -4.30
N TYR A 117 5.89 -8.01 -3.67
CA TYR A 117 5.86 -6.68 -4.25
C TYR A 117 7.26 -6.14 -4.57
N MET A 118 8.23 -6.31 -3.66
CA MET A 118 9.62 -5.89 -3.90
C MET A 118 10.25 -6.62 -5.09
N LEU A 119 9.96 -7.91 -5.29
CA LEU A 119 10.43 -8.65 -6.47
C LEU A 119 9.84 -8.07 -7.76
N ILE A 120 8.54 -7.77 -7.77
CA ILE A 120 7.88 -7.13 -8.91
C ILE A 120 8.46 -5.74 -9.17
N SER A 121 8.62 -4.95 -8.12
CA SER A 121 9.15 -3.58 -8.19
C SER A 121 10.59 -3.56 -8.71
N ASN A 122 11.43 -4.50 -8.29
CA ASN A 122 12.80 -4.65 -8.82
C ASN A 122 12.83 -4.98 -10.32
N ALA A 123 11.85 -5.74 -10.82
CA ALA A 123 11.77 -6.10 -12.23
C ALA A 123 11.15 -5.00 -13.10
N TYR A 124 10.19 -4.25 -12.54
CA TYR A 124 9.42 -3.22 -13.25
C TYR A 124 10.08 -1.84 -13.16
N GLY A 125 10.62 -1.50 -12.00
CA GLY A 125 11.08 -0.17 -11.58
C GLY A 125 10.17 0.42 -10.51
N ASP A 126 10.75 0.84 -9.38
CA ASP A 126 9.99 1.32 -8.22
C ASP A 126 9.09 2.52 -8.56
N ASP A 127 9.67 3.53 -9.21
CA ASP A 127 8.97 4.77 -9.52
C ASP A 127 7.92 4.58 -10.63
N GLU A 128 8.24 3.78 -11.64
CA GLU A 128 7.34 3.44 -12.74
C GLU A 128 6.13 2.66 -12.21
N LEU A 129 6.35 1.69 -11.32
CA LEU A 129 5.27 0.89 -10.76
C LEU A 129 4.32 1.75 -9.92
N ILE A 130 4.86 2.64 -9.08
CA ILE A 130 4.08 3.57 -8.26
C ILE A 130 3.32 4.55 -9.17
N TYR A 131 4.00 5.14 -10.16
CA TYR A 131 3.37 6.05 -11.10
C TYR A 131 2.21 5.40 -11.85
N ASP A 132 2.43 4.21 -12.40
CA ASP A 132 1.41 3.46 -13.16
C ASP A 132 0.24 3.02 -12.28
N PHE A 133 0.51 2.62 -11.03
CA PHE A 133 -0.55 2.28 -10.08
C PHE A 133 -1.48 3.45 -9.83
N TYR A 134 -0.94 4.63 -9.52
CA TYR A 134 -1.76 5.81 -9.21
C TYR A 134 -2.45 6.41 -10.43
N ASN A 135 -1.91 6.20 -11.62
CA ASN A 135 -2.54 6.65 -12.87
C ASN A 135 -3.46 5.59 -13.51
N GLY A 136 -3.63 4.41 -12.88
CA GLY A 136 -4.50 3.34 -13.37
C GLY A 136 -3.95 2.59 -14.58
N LEU A 137 -2.64 2.70 -14.85
CA LEU A 137 -1.95 2.09 -15.99
C LEU A 137 -1.28 0.76 -15.64
N LEU A 138 -1.15 0.44 -14.35
CA LEU A 138 -0.31 -0.66 -13.87
C LEU A 138 -0.67 -2.01 -14.52
N ILE A 139 -1.95 -2.37 -14.56
CA ILE A 139 -2.38 -3.67 -15.09
C ILE A 139 -2.10 -3.77 -16.59
N GLU A 140 -2.32 -2.70 -17.34
CA GLU A 140 -2.03 -2.66 -18.77
C GLU A 140 -0.54 -2.84 -19.05
N ASN A 141 0.30 -2.11 -18.35
CA ASN A 141 1.75 -2.14 -18.53
C ASN A 141 2.37 -3.45 -18.01
N LEU A 142 1.91 -3.96 -16.86
CA LEU A 142 2.33 -5.28 -16.37
C LEU A 142 1.98 -6.41 -17.36
N ASN A 143 0.83 -6.35 -18.02
CA ASN A 143 0.46 -7.34 -19.02
C ASN A 143 1.46 -7.42 -20.19
N GLN A 144 2.12 -6.31 -20.52
CA GLN A 144 3.12 -6.29 -21.60
C GLN A 144 4.39 -7.07 -21.23
N ILE A 145 4.75 -7.13 -19.96
CA ILE A 145 5.96 -7.81 -19.48
C ILE A 145 5.69 -9.20 -18.88
N THR A 146 4.44 -9.50 -18.56
CA THR A 146 4.03 -10.77 -17.92
C THR A 146 3.22 -11.68 -18.84
N ASP A 147 3.31 -11.52 -20.15
CA ASP A 147 2.52 -12.30 -21.13
C ASP A 147 1.00 -12.37 -20.78
N ASN A 148 0.41 -11.24 -20.39
CA ASN A 148 -0.98 -11.08 -19.97
C ASN A 148 -1.36 -11.74 -18.62
N ASN A 149 -0.42 -11.94 -17.72
CA ASN A 149 -0.65 -12.53 -16.40
C ASN A 149 -0.81 -11.49 -15.25
N ALA A 150 -0.86 -10.18 -15.54
CA ALA A 150 -0.95 -9.14 -14.50
C ALA A 150 -2.16 -9.31 -13.58
N ASN A 151 -3.31 -9.73 -14.10
CA ASN A 151 -4.52 -10.00 -13.31
C ASN A 151 -4.33 -11.18 -12.35
N GLN A 152 -3.60 -12.21 -12.77
CA GLN A 152 -3.28 -13.35 -11.91
C GLN A 152 -2.36 -12.92 -10.78
N LEU A 153 -1.36 -12.09 -11.08
CA LEU A 153 -0.44 -11.54 -10.09
C LEU A 153 -1.18 -10.66 -9.06
N ALA A 154 -2.07 -9.76 -9.51
CA ALA A 154 -2.92 -8.96 -8.63
C ALA A 154 -3.80 -9.83 -7.73
N SER A 155 -4.36 -10.93 -8.26
CA SER A 155 -5.16 -11.88 -7.49
C SER A 155 -4.32 -12.60 -6.43
N ILE A 156 -3.09 -12.97 -6.75
CA ILE A 156 -2.16 -13.60 -5.81
C ILE A 156 -1.86 -12.65 -4.65
N LEU A 157 -1.50 -11.40 -4.92
CA LEU A 157 -1.25 -10.40 -3.89
C LEU A 157 -2.47 -10.21 -2.98
N TYR A 158 -3.68 -10.11 -3.57
CA TYR A 158 -4.92 -10.00 -2.82
C TYR A 158 -5.16 -11.19 -1.87
N PHE A 159 -4.93 -12.41 -2.33
CA PHE A 159 -5.11 -13.60 -1.48
C PHE A 159 -4.03 -13.71 -0.39
N LEU A 160 -2.82 -13.23 -0.64
CA LEU A 160 -1.76 -13.19 0.37
C LEU A 160 -2.08 -12.18 1.48
N GLU A 161 -2.67 -11.05 1.14
CA GLU A 161 -3.15 -10.03 2.07
C GLU A 161 -4.30 -10.55 2.95
N HIS A 162 -5.13 -11.47 2.42
CA HIS A 162 -6.29 -12.00 3.12
C HIS A 162 -6.06 -13.45 3.57
N PRO A 163 -5.41 -13.70 4.73
CA PRO A 163 -5.03 -15.05 5.18
C PRO A 163 -6.17 -16.05 5.24
N THR A 164 -7.39 -15.58 5.57
CA THR A 164 -8.60 -16.43 5.61
C THR A 164 -9.02 -16.94 4.23
N LYS A 165 -8.59 -16.28 3.15
CA LYS A 165 -8.85 -16.64 1.76
C LYS A 165 -7.69 -17.38 1.09
N ARG A 166 -6.55 -17.53 1.78
CA ARG A 166 -5.35 -18.22 1.23
C ARG A 166 -5.63 -19.65 0.77
N GLN A 167 -6.61 -20.34 1.37
CA GLN A 167 -7.00 -21.69 0.97
C GLN A 167 -7.64 -21.75 -0.42
N GLU A 168 -8.05 -20.63 -0.96
CA GLU A 168 -8.60 -20.48 -2.31
C GLU A 168 -7.52 -20.32 -3.38
N LEU A 169 -6.25 -20.12 -2.98
CA LEU A 169 -5.13 -20.04 -3.91
C LEU A 169 -4.92 -21.41 -4.58
N PRO A 170 -4.83 -21.45 -5.94
CA PRO A 170 -4.60 -22.69 -6.68
C PRO A 170 -3.17 -23.23 -6.54
N PHE A 171 -2.28 -22.49 -5.86
CA PHE A 171 -0.85 -22.80 -5.74
C PHE A 171 -0.37 -22.62 -4.30
N SER A 172 0.71 -23.35 -3.92
CA SER A 172 1.39 -23.07 -2.65
C SER A 172 2.14 -21.72 -2.71
N TYR A 173 2.26 -21.05 -1.56
CA TYR A 173 3.05 -19.83 -1.44
C TYR A 173 4.49 -20.00 -1.91
N ASP A 174 5.13 -21.13 -1.56
CA ASP A 174 6.50 -21.45 -1.97
C ASP A 174 6.64 -21.53 -3.51
N TYR A 175 5.62 -22.07 -4.19
CA TYR A 175 5.60 -22.11 -5.64
C TYR A 175 5.54 -20.71 -6.26
N LEU A 176 4.78 -19.79 -5.65
CA LEU A 176 4.67 -18.40 -6.12
C LEU A 176 5.98 -17.63 -5.94
N ILE A 177 6.66 -17.81 -4.81
CA ILE A 177 7.99 -17.21 -4.57
C ILE A 177 9.00 -17.75 -5.58
N MET A 178 8.96 -19.04 -5.86
CA MET A 178 9.83 -19.66 -6.86
C MET A 178 9.60 -19.08 -8.27
N MET A 179 8.35 -18.90 -8.67
CA MET A 179 8.01 -18.31 -9.98
C MET A 179 8.37 -16.82 -10.09
N ALA A 180 8.40 -16.09 -8.98
CA ALA A 180 8.77 -14.68 -8.99
C ALA A 180 10.30 -14.45 -8.99
N GLN A 181 11.09 -15.53 -8.83
CA GLN A 181 12.57 -15.49 -8.85
C GLN A 181 13.16 -15.85 -10.22
N ASP A 182 12.36 -16.44 -11.11
CA ASP A 182 12.72 -16.78 -12.51
C ASP A 182 12.34 -15.61 -13.45
#